data_5cfbe429773365595ebce16518fa06b1
#
_entry.id   5cfbe429773365595ebce16518fa06b1
#
_cell.length_a   1.000
_cell.length_b   1.000
_cell.length_c   1.000
_cell.angle_alpha   90.00
_cell.angle_beta   90.00
_cell.angle_gamma   90.00
#
_symmetry.space_group_name_H-M   'P 1'
#
loop_
_entity.id
_entity.type
_entity.pdbx_description
1 polymer ?
#
loop_
_entity_poly.entity_id
_entity_poly.type
_entity_poly.pdbx_seq_one_letter_code
_entity_poly.pdbx_strand_id
1 'polypeptide(L)'
;MKNQDYLYLDHAASTPMRRSALEKYVEAESFGFANSSGGHKLSRDSKNLLEDSREKIAGLFNAAPGEIIFTSGGTEADNWTIKSLFESKKPDDNLVTSNIEHEAVLASAEWVSINGYQTKYAKSDENGFVSKDEFLNQIDDNTKVASLMWGNNETGVIQPVKDVSKEIKSVNSSTLFHSDVVQGIISDSIDFHRNGIESAAISAHKIGGPKGVGAMFINNKYKLPSFLHGGKQELERRAGTVDVPGIAAFATALEEQQSRFDEEVGLMKNERTIFEEKLKNSLNIEIVGDSMNRLPHISNVQFKNLNSEVLLIQLDLNGLGVSRGSACASGAQKPSHVLEAMNINPKFINSHCLLYTSPSPRDRTR
;
A
#
# COMPACT_ATOMS: atom_id res chain seq x y z
N MET A 1 -12.11 15.37 -24.60
CA MET A 1 -12.50 14.11 -25.25
C MET A 1 -13.28 13.29 -24.23
N LYS A 2 -14.52 12.89 -24.49
CA LYS A 2 -15.23 11.93 -23.65
C LYS A 2 -14.64 10.57 -24.01
N ASN A 3 -13.80 9.99 -23.13
CA ASN A 3 -13.24 8.64 -23.28
C ASN A 3 -14.36 7.62 -23.03
N GLN A 4 -15.35 7.50 -23.92
CA GLN A 4 -16.46 6.57 -23.76
C GLN A 4 -16.05 5.09 -23.99
N ASP A 5 -14.88 4.85 -24.59
CA ASP A 5 -14.43 3.51 -24.99
C ASP A 5 -13.06 3.10 -24.42
N TYR A 6 -12.57 3.81 -23.38
CA TYR A 6 -11.29 3.49 -22.77
C TYR A 6 -11.49 2.73 -21.44
N LEU A 7 -11.00 1.49 -21.38
CA LEU A 7 -11.04 0.66 -20.19
C LEU A 7 -9.73 0.80 -19.40
N TYR A 8 -9.82 1.41 -18.22
CA TYR A 8 -8.68 1.57 -17.32
C TYR A 8 -8.53 0.36 -16.41
N LEU A 9 -7.42 -0.36 -16.54
CA LEU A 9 -7.08 -1.58 -15.79
C LEU A 9 -5.76 -1.45 -15.01
N ASP A 10 -5.38 -0.23 -14.62
CA ASP A 10 -4.16 0.04 -13.84
C ASP A 10 -4.51 0.56 -12.42
N HIS A 11 -5.48 -0.08 -11.78
CA HIS A 11 -5.99 0.36 -10.47
C HIS A 11 -4.99 0.16 -9.32
N ALA A 12 -3.99 -0.72 -9.41
CA ALA A 12 -2.97 -0.81 -8.39
C ALA A 12 -1.99 0.37 -8.43
N ALA A 13 -1.86 1.04 -9.58
CA ALA A 13 -1.14 2.31 -9.63
C ALA A 13 -1.97 3.43 -8.97
N SER A 14 -3.25 3.57 -9.34
CA SER A 14 -4.17 4.52 -8.72
C SER A 14 -5.61 4.20 -9.14
N THR A 15 -6.57 4.39 -8.23
CA THR A 15 -8.00 4.22 -8.55
C THR A 15 -8.71 5.55 -8.81
N PRO A 16 -9.77 5.57 -9.63
CA PRO A 16 -10.71 6.68 -9.64
C PRO A 16 -11.32 6.89 -8.24
N MET A 17 -11.53 8.15 -7.87
CA MET A 17 -12.19 8.44 -6.60
C MET A 17 -13.62 7.88 -6.62
N ARG A 18 -14.05 7.22 -5.53
CA ARG A 18 -15.44 6.78 -5.33
C ARG A 18 -16.35 7.99 -5.36
N ARG A 19 -17.57 7.80 -5.87
CA ARG A 19 -18.52 8.91 -5.99
C ARG A 19 -18.86 9.52 -4.63
N SER A 20 -19.10 8.68 -3.63
CA SER A 20 -19.36 9.10 -2.25
C SER A 20 -18.19 9.91 -1.67
N ALA A 21 -16.96 9.47 -1.91
CA ALA A 21 -15.75 10.18 -1.47
C ALA A 21 -15.59 11.53 -2.17
N LEU A 22 -15.87 11.60 -3.48
CA LEU A 22 -15.83 12.88 -4.23
C LEU A 22 -16.91 13.85 -3.73
N GLU A 23 -18.13 13.37 -3.52
CA GLU A 23 -19.23 14.17 -2.97
C GLU A 23 -18.88 14.67 -1.57
N LYS A 24 -18.29 13.82 -0.72
CA LYS A 24 -17.82 14.19 0.62
C LYS A 24 -16.68 15.20 0.59
N TYR A 25 -15.73 15.06 -0.37
CA TYR A 25 -14.66 16.04 -0.55
C TYR A 25 -15.23 17.43 -0.85
N VAL A 26 -16.14 17.52 -1.81
CA VAL A 26 -16.77 18.79 -2.23
C VAL A 26 -17.62 19.39 -1.11
N GLU A 27 -18.40 18.56 -0.41
CA GLU A 27 -19.16 18.98 0.77
C GLU A 27 -18.23 19.56 1.85
N ALA A 28 -17.20 18.81 2.22
CA ALA A 28 -16.26 19.19 3.27
C ALA A 28 -15.49 20.48 2.91
N GLU A 29 -15.08 20.66 1.66
CA GLU A 29 -14.41 21.88 1.21
C GLU A 29 -15.31 23.11 1.34
N SER A 30 -16.63 22.98 1.24
CA SER A 30 -17.56 24.11 1.35
C SER A 30 -17.61 24.74 2.77
N PHE A 31 -17.27 24.00 3.82
CA PHE A 31 -17.25 24.48 5.22
C PHE A 31 -15.96 24.10 5.98
N GLY A 32 -15.24 23.06 5.58
CA GLY A 32 -14.01 22.56 6.20
C GLY A 32 -12.73 23.23 5.71
N PHE A 33 -12.82 24.28 4.91
CA PHE A 33 -11.66 25.03 4.37
C PHE A 33 -10.86 25.75 5.49
N ALA A 34 -11.45 25.95 6.65
CA ALA A 34 -10.80 26.65 7.76
C ALA A 34 -9.72 25.77 8.40
N ASN A 35 -8.59 26.37 8.75
CA ASN A 35 -7.53 25.69 9.47
C ASN A 35 -8.05 25.13 10.81
N SER A 36 -7.98 23.82 11.01
CA SER A 36 -8.45 23.11 12.20
C SER A 36 -7.74 23.50 13.51
N SER A 37 -6.62 24.22 13.43
CA SER A 37 -5.89 24.73 14.59
C SER A 37 -6.36 26.11 15.09
N GLY A 38 -7.31 26.76 14.40
CA GLY A 38 -7.81 28.09 14.75
C GLY A 38 -8.82 28.08 15.89
N GLY A 39 -9.06 29.25 16.49
CA GLY A 39 -9.94 29.41 17.65
C GLY A 39 -11.41 29.76 17.34
N HIS A 40 -11.78 30.04 16.09
CA HIS A 40 -13.12 30.45 15.71
C HIS A 40 -14.03 29.26 15.34
N LYS A 41 -15.33 29.54 15.15
CA LYS A 41 -16.33 28.49 14.90
C LYS A 41 -15.98 27.57 13.74
N LEU A 42 -15.64 28.13 12.56
CA LEU A 42 -15.32 27.34 11.37
C LEU A 42 -14.10 26.43 11.60
N SER A 43 -13.10 26.89 12.35
CA SER A 43 -11.95 26.04 12.72
C SER A 43 -12.34 24.89 13.63
N ARG A 44 -13.30 25.12 14.56
CA ARG A 44 -13.81 24.02 15.39
C ARG A 44 -14.61 23.03 14.58
N ASP A 45 -15.44 23.48 13.64
CA ASP A 45 -16.21 22.63 12.74
C ASP A 45 -15.26 21.76 11.88
N SER A 46 -14.21 22.37 11.33
CA SER A 46 -13.15 21.66 10.60
C SER A 46 -12.40 20.66 11.48
N LYS A 47 -12.09 21.03 12.73
CA LYS A 47 -11.46 20.11 13.68
C LYS A 47 -12.35 18.93 14.04
N ASN A 48 -13.64 19.16 14.25
CA ASN A 48 -14.60 18.08 14.54
C ASN A 48 -14.65 17.10 13.36
N LEU A 49 -14.74 17.60 12.12
CA LEU A 49 -14.72 16.75 10.93
C LEU A 49 -13.44 15.92 10.80
N LEU A 50 -12.29 16.50 11.16
CA LEU A 50 -11.00 15.79 11.19
C LEU A 50 -11.02 14.65 12.20
N GLU A 51 -11.45 14.93 13.45
CA GLU A 51 -11.44 13.92 14.50
C GLU A 51 -12.51 12.84 14.28
N ASP A 52 -13.72 13.20 13.80
CA ASP A 52 -14.75 12.24 13.39
C ASP A 52 -14.22 11.28 12.30
N SER A 53 -13.47 11.82 11.33
CA SER A 53 -12.85 11.02 10.28
C SER A 53 -11.76 10.09 10.83
N ARG A 54 -10.99 10.56 11.81
CA ARG A 54 -9.97 9.76 12.49
C ARG A 54 -10.60 8.61 13.27
N GLU A 55 -11.66 8.87 14.03
CA GLU A 55 -12.40 7.86 14.79
C GLU A 55 -12.98 6.78 13.88
N LYS A 56 -13.56 7.17 12.74
CA LYS A 56 -14.06 6.24 11.72
C LYS A 56 -12.96 5.33 11.19
N ILE A 57 -11.85 5.91 10.74
CA ILE A 57 -10.72 5.13 10.20
C ILE A 57 -10.17 4.20 11.29
N ALA A 58 -9.97 4.69 12.50
CA ALA A 58 -9.49 3.88 13.62
C ALA A 58 -10.42 2.69 13.89
N GLY A 59 -11.74 2.93 13.94
CA GLY A 59 -12.74 1.89 14.17
C GLY A 59 -12.71 0.78 13.12
N LEU A 60 -12.47 1.10 11.86
CA LEU A 60 -12.38 0.12 10.77
C LEU A 60 -11.20 -0.85 10.91
N PHE A 61 -10.13 -0.44 11.59
CA PHE A 61 -8.93 -1.24 11.84
C PHE A 61 -8.79 -1.72 13.28
N ASN A 62 -9.85 -1.58 14.09
CA ASN A 62 -9.85 -1.89 15.54
C ASN A 62 -8.69 -1.21 16.30
N ALA A 63 -8.38 0.03 15.91
CA ALA A 63 -7.35 0.88 16.49
C ALA A 63 -7.97 1.98 17.35
N ALA A 64 -7.21 2.54 18.28
CA ALA A 64 -7.60 3.77 18.97
C ALA A 64 -7.37 4.99 18.05
N PRO A 65 -8.19 6.06 18.13
CA PRO A 65 -8.00 7.26 17.30
C PRO A 65 -6.58 7.84 17.41
N GLY A 66 -5.98 7.82 18.59
CA GLY A 66 -4.60 8.28 18.82
C GLY A 66 -3.51 7.44 18.14
N GLU A 67 -3.83 6.28 17.58
CA GLU A 67 -2.91 5.42 16.83
C GLU A 67 -2.94 5.71 15.33
N ILE A 68 -3.86 6.53 14.86
CA ILE A 68 -3.94 6.95 13.45
C ILE A 68 -3.34 8.34 13.31
N ILE A 69 -2.36 8.48 12.42
CA ILE A 69 -1.71 9.75 12.07
C ILE A 69 -1.88 9.96 10.58
N PHE A 70 -2.45 11.09 10.19
CA PHE A 70 -2.61 11.41 8.77
C PHE A 70 -1.28 11.81 8.14
N THR A 71 -1.05 11.28 6.94
CA THR A 71 0.15 11.48 6.12
C THR A 71 -0.26 11.86 4.70
N SER A 72 0.71 12.18 3.85
CA SER A 72 0.46 12.42 2.43
C SER A 72 0.25 11.13 1.61
N GLY A 73 0.41 9.96 2.21
CA GLY A 73 0.28 8.64 1.58
C GLY A 73 1.13 7.58 2.24
N GLY A 74 1.10 6.35 1.68
CA GLY A 74 1.89 5.22 2.17
C GLY A 74 3.39 5.51 2.21
N THR A 75 3.91 6.15 1.17
CA THR A 75 5.35 6.49 1.09
C THR A 75 5.84 7.31 2.28
N GLU A 76 5.07 8.31 2.75
CA GLU A 76 5.44 9.07 3.94
C GLU A 76 5.40 8.19 5.19
N ALA A 77 4.39 7.34 5.33
CA ALA A 77 4.22 6.44 6.46
C ALA A 77 5.36 5.41 6.57
N ASP A 78 5.75 4.77 5.45
CA ASP A 78 6.87 3.83 5.37
C ASP A 78 8.18 4.51 5.73
N ASN A 79 8.47 5.66 5.11
CA ASN A 79 9.69 6.43 5.39
C ASN A 79 9.77 6.85 6.85
N TRP A 80 8.65 7.32 7.41
CA TRP A 80 8.61 7.76 8.80
C TRP A 80 8.90 6.61 9.75
N THR A 81 8.18 5.48 9.63
CA THR A 81 8.39 4.32 10.49
C THR A 81 9.82 3.81 10.41
N ILE A 82 10.35 3.63 9.20
CA ILE A 82 11.66 3.04 9.01
C ILE A 82 12.77 3.98 9.48
N LYS A 83 12.77 5.24 9.04
CA LYS A 83 13.89 6.16 9.27
C LYS A 83 13.98 6.68 10.69
N SER A 84 12.83 6.97 11.33
CA SER A 84 12.82 7.65 12.64
C SER A 84 13.45 6.83 13.76
N LEU A 85 13.52 5.52 13.64
CA LEU A 85 14.12 4.65 14.65
C LEU A 85 15.64 4.53 14.53
N PHE A 86 16.24 5.08 13.47
CA PHE A 86 17.68 5.11 13.22
C PHE A 86 18.33 6.48 13.50
N GLU A 87 17.59 7.45 14.04
CA GLU A 87 18.15 8.76 14.43
C GLU A 87 19.05 8.67 15.66
N SER A 88 18.86 7.68 16.51
CA SER A 88 19.53 7.53 17.83
C SER A 88 20.80 6.69 17.80
N LYS A 89 21.59 6.75 16.78
CA LYS A 89 22.98 6.26 16.58
C LYS A 89 23.49 5.16 17.54
N LYS A 90 22.89 3.98 17.51
CA LYS A 90 23.57 2.78 18.00
C LYS A 90 24.11 2.05 16.77
N PRO A 91 25.43 1.94 16.58
CA PRO A 91 26.02 1.45 15.32
C PRO A 91 25.59 0.05 14.91
N ASP A 92 25.23 -0.78 15.88
CA ASP A 92 24.84 -2.18 15.63
C ASP A 92 23.34 -2.34 15.32
N ASP A 93 22.53 -1.28 15.47
CA ASP A 93 21.10 -1.33 15.15
C ASP A 93 20.90 -1.68 13.67
N ASN A 94 19.93 -2.53 13.37
CA ASN A 94 19.67 -2.96 12.00
C ASN A 94 18.18 -2.96 11.65
N LEU A 95 17.93 -2.91 10.32
CA LEU A 95 16.64 -3.09 9.67
C LEU A 95 16.59 -4.47 9.04
N VAL A 96 15.46 -5.16 9.22
CA VAL A 96 15.11 -6.35 8.45
C VAL A 96 13.92 -6.02 7.54
N THR A 97 14.01 -6.37 6.26
CA THR A 97 12.92 -6.19 5.31
C THR A 97 12.96 -7.29 4.24
N SER A 98 12.06 -7.28 3.28
CA SER A 98 12.10 -8.24 2.18
C SER A 98 12.69 -7.62 0.90
N ASN A 99 13.14 -8.47 -0.03
CA ASN A 99 13.67 -8.03 -1.33
C ASN A 99 12.58 -7.70 -2.36
N ILE A 100 11.31 -7.87 -1.99
CA ILE A 100 10.14 -7.64 -2.86
C ILE A 100 9.25 -6.49 -2.38
N GLU A 101 9.73 -5.67 -1.45
CA GLU A 101 8.99 -4.53 -0.91
C GLU A 101 8.71 -3.47 -1.97
N HIS A 102 7.75 -2.58 -1.66
CA HIS A 102 7.53 -1.38 -2.44
C HIS A 102 8.76 -0.45 -2.39
N GLU A 103 9.00 0.32 -3.46
CA GLU A 103 10.12 1.28 -3.56
C GLU A 103 10.23 2.23 -2.36
N ALA A 104 9.12 2.61 -1.72
CA ALA A 104 9.13 3.46 -0.54
C ALA A 104 9.88 2.81 0.65
N VAL A 105 9.73 1.49 0.82
CA VAL A 105 10.42 0.71 1.84
C VAL A 105 11.86 0.46 1.43
N LEU A 106 12.11 0.04 0.17
CA LEU A 106 13.48 -0.25 -0.32
C LEU A 106 14.37 0.99 -0.31
N ALA A 107 13.87 2.14 -0.77
CA ALA A 107 14.62 3.39 -0.72
C ALA A 107 14.85 3.88 0.72
N SER A 108 13.94 3.60 1.64
CA SER A 108 14.14 3.86 3.07
C SER A 108 15.20 2.93 3.66
N ALA A 109 15.23 1.67 3.25
CA ALA A 109 16.23 0.68 3.62
C ALA A 109 17.63 1.05 3.08
N GLU A 110 17.71 1.54 1.86
CA GLU A 110 18.94 2.09 1.28
C GLU A 110 19.44 3.30 2.09
N TRP A 111 18.51 4.21 2.46
CA TRP A 111 18.86 5.34 3.32
C TRP A 111 19.43 4.88 4.67
N VAL A 112 18.86 3.85 5.30
CA VAL A 112 19.39 3.26 6.54
C VAL A 112 20.83 2.77 6.33
N SER A 113 21.09 2.06 5.22
CA SER A 113 22.44 1.55 4.88
C SER A 113 23.44 2.68 4.64
N ILE A 114 23.06 3.73 3.89
CA ILE A 114 23.93 4.91 3.62
C ILE A 114 24.28 5.66 4.92
N ASN A 115 23.39 5.64 5.92
CA ASN A 115 23.65 6.25 7.23
C ASN A 115 24.45 5.36 8.20
N GLY A 116 24.97 4.23 7.72
CA GLY A 116 25.94 3.39 8.43
C GLY A 116 25.31 2.28 9.27
N TYR A 117 24.04 1.99 9.08
CA TYR A 117 23.36 0.86 9.74
C TYR A 117 23.24 -0.34 8.81
N GLN A 118 23.13 -1.53 9.38
CA GLN A 118 22.94 -2.72 8.59
C GLN A 118 21.48 -2.86 8.15
N THR A 119 21.26 -3.21 6.87
CA THR A 119 19.98 -3.67 6.35
C THR A 119 20.10 -5.12 5.91
N LYS A 120 19.17 -5.97 6.36
CA LYS A 120 19.08 -7.38 6.02
C LYS A 120 17.81 -7.61 5.19
N TYR A 121 17.94 -8.41 4.14
CA TYR A 121 16.85 -8.70 3.22
C TYR A 121 16.48 -10.18 3.26
N ALA A 122 15.27 -10.48 3.74
CA ALA A 122 14.66 -11.79 3.55
C ALA A 122 14.33 -12.01 2.07
N LYS A 123 14.69 -13.17 1.55
CA LYS A 123 14.55 -13.48 0.13
C LYS A 123 13.21 -14.15 -0.17
N SER A 124 12.58 -13.70 -1.24
CA SER A 124 11.42 -14.41 -1.80
C SER A 124 11.87 -15.66 -2.54
N ASP A 125 10.97 -16.63 -2.65
CA ASP A 125 11.09 -17.75 -3.56
C ASP A 125 10.73 -17.36 -5.02
N GLU A 126 10.75 -18.33 -5.91
CA GLU A 126 10.38 -18.16 -7.32
C GLU A 126 8.91 -17.76 -7.56
N ASN A 127 8.03 -17.94 -6.56
CA ASN A 127 6.64 -17.54 -6.59
C ASN A 127 6.41 -16.13 -6.01
N GLY A 128 7.46 -15.48 -5.50
CA GLY A 128 7.36 -14.17 -4.85
C GLY A 128 6.86 -14.23 -3.41
N PHE A 129 7.00 -15.38 -2.75
CA PHE A 129 6.64 -15.57 -1.36
C PHE A 129 7.88 -15.59 -0.46
N VAL A 130 7.87 -14.79 0.60
CA VAL A 130 8.88 -14.80 1.65
C VAL A 130 8.41 -15.70 2.77
N SER A 131 9.07 -16.83 3.00
CA SER A 131 8.65 -17.71 4.08
C SER A 131 8.84 -17.05 5.46
N LYS A 132 7.98 -17.42 6.42
CA LYS A 132 8.10 -16.94 7.79
C LYS A 132 9.50 -17.20 8.37
N ASP A 133 10.03 -18.41 8.15
CA ASP A 133 11.33 -18.80 8.71
C ASP A 133 12.47 -18.01 8.06
N GLU A 134 12.44 -17.77 6.74
CA GLU A 134 13.40 -16.93 6.05
C GLU A 134 13.41 -15.50 6.64
N PHE A 135 12.23 -14.93 6.91
CA PHE A 135 12.11 -13.60 7.48
C PHE A 135 12.62 -13.54 8.93
N LEU A 136 12.18 -14.47 9.78
CA LEU A 136 12.55 -14.51 11.19
C LEU A 136 14.05 -14.80 11.41
N ASN A 137 14.66 -15.60 10.54
CA ASN A 137 16.10 -15.88 10.57
C ASN A 137 16.98 -14.64 10.32
N GLN A 138 16.46 -13.56 9.75
CA GLN A 138 17.19 -12.30 9.59
C GLN A 138 17.18 -11.44 10.86
N ILE A 139 16.27 -11.71 11.81
CA ILE A 139 16.08 -10.90 13.02
C ILE A 139 17.09 -11.32 14.09
N ASP A 140 17.72 -10.34 14.74
CA ASP A 140 18.60 -10.51 15.87
C ASP A 140 18.30 -9.48 16.98
N ASP A 141 19.11 -9.49 18.05
CA ASP A 141 18.97 -8.61 19.22
C ASP A 141 19.09 -7.11 18.87
N ASN A 142 19.72 -6.78 17.75
CA ASN A 142 19.95 -5.41 17.29
C ASN A 142 18.88 -4.94 16.29
N THR A 143 17.93 -5.79 15.91
CA THR A 143 16.89 -5.43 14.96
C THR A 143 15.91 -4.44 15.57
N LYS A 144 15.87 -3.20 15.06
CA LYS A 144 14.98 -2.12 15.52
C LYS A 144 13.63 -2.15 14.81
N VAL A 145 13.68 -2.33 13.50
CA VAL A 145 12.50 -2.40 12.63
C VAL A 145 12.57 -3.67 11.82
N ALA A 146 11.46 -4.36 11.74
CA ALA A 146 11.23 -5.42 10.79
C ALA A 146 10.02 -5.02 9.92
N SER A 147 10.19 -4.91 8.61
CA SER A 147 9.16 -4.48 7.66
C SER A 147 8.86 -5.58 6.66
N LEU A 148 7.60 -6.00 6.60
CA LEU A 148 7.11 -6.97 5.62
C LEU A 148 5.76 -6.51 5.07
N MET A 149 5.70 -6.29 3.76
CA MET A 149 4.46 -5.88 3.10
C MET A 149 3.38 -6.94 3.24
N TRP A 150 2.10 -6.51 3.30
CA TRP A 150 0.98 -7.45 3.41
C TRP A 150 0.75 -8.25 2.13
N GLY A 151 0.86 -7.60 1.01
CA GLY A 151 0.72 -8.22 -0.31
C GLY A 151 1.43 -7.42 -1.38
N ASN A 152 2.08 -8.14 -2.28
CA ASN A 152 2.92 -7.52 -3.28
C ASN A 152 2.10 -6.82 -4.37
N ASN A 153 2.43 -5.59 -4.67
CA ASN A 153 1.72 -4.73 -5.62
C ASN A 153 1.94 -5.12 -7.10
N GLU A 154 2.90 -6.00 -7.40
CA GLU A 154 3.16 -6.46 -8.77
C GLU A 154 2.64 -7.88 -9.03
N THR A 155 2.83 -8.79 -8.08
CA THR A 155 2.43 -10.20 -8.24
C THR A 155 1.09 -10.52 -7.58
N GLY A 156 0.68 -9.70 -6.63
CA GLY A 156 -0.48 -9.96 -5.78
C GLY A 156 -0.22 -10.95 -4.65
N VAL A 157 0.96 -11.56 -4.56
CA VAL A 157 1.26 -12.59 -3.56
C VAL A 157 1.13 -12.02 -2.15
N ILE A 158 0.28 -12.66 -1.33
CA ILE A 158 0.06 -12.29 0.07
C ILE A 158 1.21 -12.85 0.90
N GLN A 159 1.84 -12.01 1.71
CA GLN A 159 2.97 -12.37 2.55
C GLN A 159 2.52 -12.87 3.94
N PRO A 160 3.32 -13.64 4.66
CA PRO A 160 2.94 -14.29 5.91
C PRO A 160 2.99 -13.35 7.13
N VAL A 161 2.49 -12.11 6.98
CA VAL A 161 2.53 -11.06 8.01
C VAL A 161 1.93 -11.53 9.33
N LYS A 162 0.77 -12.23 9.27
CA LYS A 162 0.07 -12.76 10.45
C LYS A 162 0.89 -13.81 11.20
N ASP A 163 1.68 -14.61 10.50
CA ASP A 163 2.48 -15.68 11.12
C ASP A 163 3.82 -15.14 11.64
N VAL A 164 4.44 -14.22 10.89
CA VAL A 164 5.62 -13.48 11.36
C VAL A 164 5.31 -12.71 12.65
N SER A 165 4.19 -11.99 12.69
CA SER A 165 3.82 -11.15 13.85
C SER A 165 3.64 -11.94 15.14
N LYS A 166 3.18 -13.19 15.07
CA LYS A 166 2.99 -14.05 16.24
C LYS A 166 4.31 -14.46 16.89
N GLU A 167 5.37 -14.61 16.09
CA GLU A 167 6.64 -15.18 16.54
C GLU A 167 7.76 -14.15 16.69
N ILE A 168 7.69 -13.02 15.98
CA ILE A 168 8.74 -12.01 15.97
C ILE A 168 9.13 -11.52 17.39
N LYS A 169 8.15 -11.42 18.29
CA LYS A 169 8.38 -10.97 19.67
C LYS A 169 9.08 -12.02 20.55
N SER A 170 9.04 -13.28 20.17
CA SER A 170 9.79 -14.34 20.83
C SER A 170 11.27 -14.33 20.40
N VAL A 171 11.55 -13.83 19.17
CA VAL A 171 12.92 -13.66 18.66
C VAL A 171 13.54 -12.38 19.24
N ASN A 172 12.86 -11.24 19.08
CA ASN A 172 13.29 -9.97 19.68
C ASN A 172 12.07 -9.14 20.07
N SER A 173 11.81 -9.02 21.37
CA SER A 173 10.65 -8.30 21.92
C SER A 173 10.66 -6.79 21.66
N SER A 174 11.84 -6.21 21.38
CA SER A 174 12.03 -4.78 21.17
C SER A 174 11.86 -4.35 19.71
N THR A 175 11.90 -5.28 18.75
CA THR A 175 11.74 -4.99 17.32
C THR A 175 10.34 -4.41 17.06
N LEU A 176 10.25 -3.25 16.38
CA LEU A 176 9.00 -2.73 15.87
C LEU A 176 8.65 -3.47 14.58
N PHE A 177 7.46 -4.11 14.54
CA PHE A 177 6.98 -4.77 13.34
C PHE A 177 6.08 -3.86 12.53
N HIS A 178 6.54 -3.51 11.33
CA HIS A 178 5.88 -2.66 10.35
C HIS A 178 5.35 -3.47 9.18
N SER A 179 4.21 -3.08 8.62
CA SER A 179 3.70 -3.64 7.37
C SER A 179 3.17 -2.55 6.45
N ASP A 180 3.67 -2.49 5.22
CA ASP A 180 2.96 -1.79 4.14
C ASP A 180 1.70 -2.58 3.80
N VAL A 181 0.55 -2.05 4.22
CA VAL A 181 -0.77 -2.67 3.98
C VAL A 181 -1.55 -2.01 2.84
N VAL A 182 -0.91 -1.14 2.08
CA VAL A 182 -1.55 -0.32 1.03
C VAL A 182 -2.34 -1.16 0.03
N GLN A 183 -1.83 -2.32 -0.36
CA GLN A 183 -2.55 -3.25 -1.23
C GLN A 183 -3.46 -4.21 -0.44
N GLY A 184 -3.06 -4.56 0.79
CA GLY A 184 -3.80 -5.51 1.64
C GLY A 184 -5.19 -5.02 2.02
N ILE A 185 -5.34 -3.74 2.37
CA ILE A 185 -6.62 -3.15 2.79
C ILE A 185 -7.71 -3.18 1.71
N ILE A 186 -7.34 -3.40 0.45
CA ILE A 186 -8.29 -3.48 -0.66
C ILE A 186 -9.15 -4.73 -0.56
N SER A 187 -8.59 -5.83 -0.05
CA SER A 187 -9.19 -7.15 -0.17
C SER A 187 -8.99 -8.09 1.03
N ASP A 188 -8.38 -7.61 2.11
CA ASP A 188 -8.28 -8.36 3.36
C ASP A 188 -8.81 -7.51 4.52
N SER A 189 -9.50 -8.14 5.46
CA SER A 189 -9.94 -7.49 6.70
C SER A 189 -8.75 -7.45 7.67
N ILE A 190 -8.20 -6.26 7.87
CA ILE A 190 -7.01 -6.05 8.70
C ILE A 190 -7.42 -5.45 10.04
N ASP A 191 -7.15 -6.17 11.11
CA ASP A 191 -7.20 -5.70 12.48
C ASP A 191 -5.74 -5.59 12.97
N PHE A 192 -5.25 -4.37 13.16
CA PHE A 192 -3.84 -4.16 13.45
C PHE A 192 -3.40 -4.83 14.74
N HIS A 193 -4.19 -4.72 15.80
CA HIS A 193 -3.85 -5.33 17.09
C HIS A 193 -3.92 -6.86 17.04
N ARG A 194 -5.00 -7.42 16.50
CA ARG A 194 -5.17 -8.86 16.37
C ARG A 194 -4.13 -9.50 15.45
N ASN A 195 -3.73 -8.77 14.41
CA ASN A 195 -2.71 -9.24 13.47
C ASN A 195 -1.28 -8.95 13.97
N GLY A 196 -1.09 -8.37 15.16
CA GLY A 196 0.20 -8.11 15.76
C GLY A 196 1.06 -7.09 15.03
N ILE A 197 0.45 -6.25 14.19
CA ILE A 197 1.10 -5.15 13.49
C ILE A 197 1.27 -4.00 14.46
N GLU A 198 2.45 -3.40 14.51
CA GLU A 198 2.75 -2.31 15.41
C GLU A 198 2.86 -0.96 14.70
N SER A 199 3.14 -0.99 13.40
CA SER A 199 3.02 0.15 12.49
C SER A 199 2.54 -0.31 11.13
N ALA A 200 1.71 0.49 10.46
CA ALA A 200 1.27 0.20 9.10
C ALA A 200 1.16 1.47 8.26
N ALA A 201 1.42 1.32 6.96
CA ALA A 201 1.23 2.37 5.96
C ALA A 201 -0.07 2.14 5.18
N ILE A 202 -0.87 3.22 5.02
CA ILE A 202 -2.16 3.22 4.33
C ILE A 202 -2.20 4.37 3.31
N SER A 203 -2.82 4.13 2.16
CA SER A 203 -2.96 5.16 1.11
C SER A 203 -4.39 5.23 0.58
N ALA A 204 -4.98 6.44 0.60
CA ALA A 204 -6.37 6.65 0.23
C ALA A 204 -6.65 6.35 -1.26
N HIS A 205 -5.74 6.72 -2.16
CA HIS A 205 -5.97 6.59 -3.60
C HIS A 205 -6.02 5.16 -4.13
N LYS A 206 -5.65 4.16 -3.32
CA LYS A 206 -5.75 2.74 -3.69
C LYS A 206 -7.14 2.15 -3.45
N ILE A 207 -7.94 2.81 -2.64
CA ILE A 207 -9.30 2.37 -2.29
C ILE A 207 -10.40 3.32 -2.80
N GLY A 208 -10.06 4.19 -3.73
CA GLY A 208 -11.00 5.18 -4.27
C GLY A 208 -11.14 6.43 -3.41
N GLY A 209 -10.16 6.74 -2.55
CA GLY A 209 -10.00 8.02 -1.89
C GLY A 209 -9.14 9.00 -2.71
N PRO A 210 -8.87 10.20 -2.20
CA PRO A 210 -8.05 11.20 -2.88
C PRO A 210 -6.56 10.85 -2.91
N LYS A 211 -5.83 11.35 -3.91
CA LYS A 211 -4.37 11.35 -3.95
C LYS A 211 -3.82 12.37 -2.94
N GLY A 212 -2.60 12.15 -2.46
CA GLY A 212 -1.96 13.06 -1.50
C GLY A 212 -2.47 12.92 -0.07
N VAL A 213 -3.28 11.90 0.22
CA VAL A 213 -3.80 11.56 1.55
C VAL A 213 -3.52 10.09 1.86
N GLY A 214 -3.09 9.84 3.07
CA GLY A 214 -2.91 8.52 3.64
C GLY A 214 -2.92 8.57 5.16
N ALA A 215 -2.59 7.46 5.77
CA ALA A 215 -2.45 7.36 7.21
C ALA A 215 -1.32 6.40 7.60
N MET A 216 -0.70 6.67 8.72
CA MET A 216 0.13 5.72 9.45
C MET A 216 -0.65 5.24 10.66
N PHE A 217 -0.75 3.93 10.83
CA PHE A 217 -1.04 3.33 12.12
C PHE A 217 0.26 3.19 12.90
N ILE A 218 0.26 3.57 14.15
CA ILE A 218 1.34 3.30 15.11
C ILE A 218 0.77 2.98 16.46
N ASN A 219 1.07 1.78 16.98
CA ASN A 219 0.62 1.33 18.29
C ASN A 219 1.07 2.31 19.37
N ASN A 220 0.18 2.70 20.28
CA ASN A 220 0.40 3.72 21.30
C ASN A 220 1.58 3.43 22.26
N LYS A 221 2.07 2.20 22.33
CA LYS A 221 3.28 1.86 23.10
C LYS A 221 4.58 2.42 22.49
N TYR A 222 4.56 2.80 21.19
CA TYR A 222 5.70 3.39 20.50
C TYR A 222 5.55 4.90 20.37
N LYS A 223 6.64 5.61 20.61
CA LYS A 223 6.76 7.05 20.39
C LYS A 223 7.83 7.26 19.32
N LEU A 224 7.40 7.43 18.08
CA LEU A 224 8.30 7.80 17.00
C LEU A 224 8.62 9.30 17.07
N PRO A 225 9.88 9.70 16.80
CA PRO A 225 10.23 11.10 16.56
C PRO A 225 9.39 11.69 15.42
N SER A 226 9.14 13.00 15.47
CA SER A 226 8.48 13.71 14.39
C SER A 226 9.30 13.62 13.10
N PHE A 227 8.67 13.13 12.01
CA PHE A 227 9.35 13.06 10.71
C PHE A 227 9.34 14.41 9.99
N LEU A 228 8.21 15.13 10.07
CA LEU A 228 8.10 16.50 9.55
C LEU A 228 8.07 17.47 10.72
N HIS A 229 9.01 18.41 10.74
CA HIS A 229 9.15 19.41 11.80
C HIS A 229 8.41 20.69 11.46
N GLY A 230 7.72 21.32 12.43
CA GLY A 230 6.95 22.56 12.23
C GLY A 230 5.92 22.80 13.33
N GLY A 231 4.66 23.03 12.94
CA GLY A 231 3.54 23.23 13.88
C GLY A 231 3.15 21.95 14.62
N LYS A 232 2.22 22.11 15.57
CA LYS A 232 1.79 21.05 16.48
C LYS A 232 0.58 20.23 15.97
N GLN A 233 0.45 20.07 14.65
CA GLN A 233 -0.63 19.26 14.05
C GLN A 233 -0.41 17.77 14.38
N GLU A 234 -1.43 16.96 14.12
CA GLU A 234 -1.41 15.50 14.31
C GLU A 234 -0.87 15.09 15.69
N LEU A 235 -1.39 15.73 16.74
CA LEU A 235 -1.00 15.48 18.13
C LEU A 235 0.50 15.74 18.38
N GLU A 236 1.06 16.78 17.78
CA GLU A 236 2.47 17.18 17.82
C GLU A 236 3.44 16.16 17.17
N ARG A 237 2.90 15.25 16.34
CA ARG A 237 3.70 14.20 15.71
C ARG A 237 4.03 14.48 14.25
N ARG A 238 3.12 15.16 13.51
CA ARG A 238 3.32 15.46 12.10
C ARG A 238 2.89 16.89 11.80
N ALA A 239 3.87 17.74 11.49
CA ALA A 239 3.62 19.14 11.18
C ALA A 239 3.03 19.33 9.77
N GLY A 240 2.42 20.49 9.53
CA GLY A 240 1.82 20.89 8.27
C GLY A 240 0.30 21.01 8.36
N THR A 241 -0.26 21.96 7.61
CA THR A 241 -1.73 22.13 7.54
C THR A 241 -2.38 20.86 7.03
N VAL A 242 -3.37 20.38 7.78
CA VAL A 242 -4.04 19.12 7.49
C VAL A 242 -5.09 19.33 6.38
N ASP A 243 -5.12 18.45 5.40
CA ASP A 243 -6.15 18.40 4.35
C ASP A 243 -7.43 17.72 4.90
N VAL A 244 -8.23 18.49 5.63
CA VAL A 244 -9.46 17.99 6.26
C VAL A 244 -10.47 17.46 5.25
N PRO A 245 -10.76 18.12 4.12
CA PRO A 245 -11.63 17.60 3.08
C PRO A 245 -11.14 16.27 2.49
N GLY A 246 -9.84 16.17 2.21
CA GLY A 246 -9.24 14.94 1.71
C GLY A 246 -9.32 13.78 2.69
N ILE A 247 -9.12 14.05 3.99
CA ILE A 247 -9.25 13.05 5.06
C ILE A 247 -10.69 12.59 5.22
N ALA A 248 -11.67 13.50 5.16
CA ALA A 248 -13.08 13.16 5.22
C ALA A 248 -13.51 12.27 4.03
N ALA A 249 -13.00 12.58 2.82
CA ALA A 249 -13.20 11.75 1.65
C ALA A 249 -12.54 10.37 1.77
N PHE A 250 -11.35 10.30 2.38
CA PHE A 250 -10.66 9.04 2.66
C PHE A 250 -11.46 8.16 3.62
N ALA A 251 -11.94 8.73 4.73
CA ALA A 251 -12.79 7.99 5.68
C ALA A 251 -14.05 7.46 4.99
N THR A 252 -14.71 8.28 4.15
CA THR A 252 -15.89 7.88 3.39
C THR A 252 -15.60 6.76 2.39
N ALA A 253 -14.45 6.80 1.71
CA ALA A 253 -14.03 5.73 0.81
C ALA A 253 -13.82 4.39 1.53
N LEU A 254 -13.20 4.43 2.72
CA LEU A 254 -13.01 3.24 3.56
C LEU A 254 -14.34 2.69 4.09
N GLU A 255 -15.24 3.55 4.57
CA GLU A 255 -16.56 3.13 5.05
C GLU A 255 -17.37 2.45 3.93
N GLU A 256 -17.39 3.02 2.71
CA GLU A 256 -18.07 2.41 1.58
C GLU A 256 -17.44 1.07 1.21
N GLN A 257 -16.11 0.99 1.13
CA GLN A 257 -15.41 -0.26 0.87
C GLN A 257 -15.76 -1.33 1.91
N GLN A 258 -15.72 -1.00 3.20
CA GLN A 258 -16.03 -1.94 4.27
C GLN A 258 -17.49 -2.42 4.21
N SER A 259 -18.43 -1.52 3.91
CA SER A 259 -19.85 -1.89 3.80
C SER A 259 -20.16 -2.84 2.64
N ARG A 260 -19.29 -2.90 1.64
CA ARG A 260 -19.43 -3.72 0.42
C ARG A 260 -18.29 -4.74 0.28
N PHE A 261 -17.53 -4.98 1.33
CA PHE A 261 -16.26 -5.72 1.29
C PHE A 261 -16.40 -7.10 0.65
N ASP A 262 -17.30 -7.94 1.16
CA ASP A 262 -17.46 -9.31 0.65
C ASP A 262 -17.95 -9.34 -0.82
N GLU A 263 -18.84 -8.41 -1.18
CA GLU A 263 -19.32 -8.26 -2.56
C GLU A 263 -18.18 -7.87 -3.50
N GLU A 264 -17.42 -6.82 -3.14
CA GLU A 264 -16.33 -6.29 -3.97
C GLU A 264 -15.18 -7.29 -4.11
N VAL A 265 -14.76 -7.93 -3.01
CA VAL A 265 -13.71 -8.97 -3.02
C VAL A 265 -14.15 -10.19 -3.82
N GLY A 266 -15.41 -10.63 -3.65
CA GLY A 266 -15.97 -11.75 -4.41
C GLY A 266 -15.99 -11.47 -5.93
N LEU A 267 -16.40 -10.28 -6.34
CA LEU A 267 -16.40 -9.86 -7.73
C LEU A 267 -14.99 -9.82 -8.32
N MET A 268 -14.03 -9.15 -7.65
CA MET A 268 -12.64 -9.07 -8.12
C MET A 268 -12.04 -10.46 -8.30
N LYS A 269 -12.27 -11.37 -7.36
CA LYS A 269 -11.77 -12.75 -7.44
C LYS A 269 -12.36 -13.51 -8.62
N ASN A 270 -13.66 -13.39 -8.83
CA ASN A 270 -14.36 -14.04 -9.93
C ASN A 270 -13.89 -13.52 -11.29
N GLU A 271 -13.85 -12.19 -11.48
CA GLU A 271 -13.41 -11.55 -12.70
C GLU A 271 -11.96 -11.91 -13.05
N ARG A 272 -11.06 -11.86 -12.07
CA ARG A 272 -9.67 -12.27 -12.26
C ARG A 272 -9.60 -13.74 -12.70
N THR A 273 -10.32 -14.64 -12.05
CA THR A 273 -10.28 -16.08 -12.37
C THR A 273 -10.77 -16.32 -13.81
N ILE A 274 -11.91 -15.75 -14.18
CA ILE A 274 -12.47 -15.88 -15.54
C ILE A 274 -11.46 -15.31 -16.58
N PHE A 275 -10.89 -14.17 -16.29
CA PHE A 275 -9.91 -13.52 -17.16
C PHE A 275 -8.67 -14.40 -17.37
N GLU A 276 -8.04 -14.87 -16.28
CA GLU A 276 -6.85 -15.70 -16.33
C GLU A 276 -7.10 -17.04 -17.07
N GLU A 277 -8.25 -17.68 -16.82
CA GLU A 277 -8.64 -18.91 -17.52
C GLU A 277 -8.82 -18.69 -19.02
N LYS A 278 -9.50 -17.61 -19.42
CA LYS A 278 -9.67 -17.28 -20.85
C LYS A 278 -8.32 -17.03 -21.53
N LEU A 279 -7.41 -16.32 -20.87
CA LEU A 279 -6.09 -16.08 -21.42
C LEU A 279 -5.27 -17.38 -21.56
N LYS A 280 -5.25 -18.23 -20.53
CA LYS A 280 -4.54 -19.54 -20.56
C LYS A 280 -5.05 -20.43 -21.67
N ASN A 281 -6.37 -20.41 -21.95
CA ASN A 281 -6.99 -21.22 -23.00
C ASN A 281 -6.75 -20.67 -24.42
N SER A 282 -6.41 -19.40 -24.56
CA SER A 282 -6.30 -18.73 -25.86
C SER A 282 -4.87 -18.39 -26.26
N LEU A 283 -3.97 -18.24 -25.29
CA LEU A 283 -2.62 -17.72 -25.50
C LEU A 283 -1.59 -18.54 -24.72
N ASN A 284 -0.34 -18.56 -25.21
CA ASN A 284 0.78 -19.14 -24.47
C ASN A 284 1.33 -18.14 -23.45
N ILE A 285 0.74 -18.16 -22.25
CA ILE A 285 1.07 -17.26 -21.15
C ILE A 285 1.41 -18.03 -19.88
N GLU A 286 2.02 -17.32 -18.93
CA GLU A 286 2.15 -17.76 -17.53
C GLU A 286 1.58 -16.67 -16.61
N ILE A 287 0.94 -17.08 -15.52
CA ILE A 287 0.52 -16.17 -14.45
C ILE A 287 1.63 -16.15 -13.41
N VAL A 288 2.12 -14.95 -13.08
CA VAL A 288 3.22 -14.76 -12.12
C VAL A 288 2.67 -14.77 -10.70
N GLY A 289 3.43 -15.34 -9.80
CA GLY A 289 3.09 -15.46 -8.38
C GLY A 289 2.28 -16.71 -8.07
N ASP A 290 2.09 -16.95 -6.77
CA ASP A 290 1.31 -18.08 -6.27
C ASP A 290 -0.18 -17.93 -6.63
N SER A 291 -0.73 -18.91 -7.32
CA SER A 291 -2.14 -18.91 -7.69
C SER A 291 -3.10 -19.09 -6.50
N MET A 292 -2.61 -19.54 -5.34
CA MET A 292 -3.45 -19.83 -4.17
C MET A 292 -3.54 -18.68 -3.16
N ASN A 293 -2.47 -17.89 -3.00
CA ASN A 293 -2.35 -16.84 -1.99
C ASN A 293 -2.12 -15.47 -2.62
N ARG A 294 -3.03 -15.04 -3.50
CA ARG A 294 -2.93 -13.74 -4.17
C ARG A 294 -4.09 -12.82 -3.86
N LEU A 295 -3.79 -11.54 -3.75
CA LEU A 295 -4.78 -10.47 -3.73
C LEU A 295 -5.71 -10.59 -4.94
N PRO A 296 -7.02 -10.52 -4.77
CA PRO A 296 -7.98 -10.84 -5.83
C PRO A 296 -8.00 -9.85 -6.98
N HIS A 297 -7.53 -8.63 -6.76
CA HIS A 297 -7.55 -7.55 -7.74
C HIS A 297 -6.31 -7.48 -8.65
N ILE A 298 -5.28 -8.31 -8.40
CA ILE A 298 -4.00 -8.26 -9.13
C ILE A 298 -3.84 -9.50 -10.01
N SER A 299 -3.49 -9.29 -11.29
CA SER A 299 -3.05 -10.32 -12.21
C SER A 299 -1.79 -9.87 -12.95
N ASN A 300 -0.71 -10.60 -12.80
CA ASN A 300 0.55 -10.39 -13.53
C ASN A 300 0.68 -11.49 -14.57
N VAL A 301 0.61 -11.12 -15.83
CA VAL A 301 0.62 -12.06 -16.96
C VAL A 301 1.92 -11.94 -17.73
N GLN A 302 2.65 -13.04 -17.85
CA GLN A 302 3.81 -13.17 -18.70
C GLN A 302 3.43 -13.68 -20.09
N PHE A 303 3.78 -12.93 -21.13
CA PHE A 303 3.59 -13.29 -22.53
C PHE A 303 4.91 -13.76 -23.13
N LYS A 304 5.14 -15.07 -23.26
CA LYS A 304 6.46 -15.67 -23.52
C LYS A 304 7.22 -15.18 -24.76
N ASN A 305 6.58 -14.55 -25.72
CA ASN A 305 7.21 -14.12 -26.98
C ASN A 305 6.85 -12.68 -27.36
N LEU A 306 6.40 -11.86 -26.42
CA LEU A 306 6.04 -10.48 -26.68
C LEU A 306 6.90 -9.52 -25.85
N ASN A 307 7.29 -8.42 -26.47
CA ASN A 307 7.87 -7.30 -25.75
C ASN A 307 6.75 -6.50 -25.08
N SER A 308 6.83 -6.33 -23.76
CA SER A 308 5.78 -5.65 -22.97
C SER A 308 5.58 -4.18 -23.37
N GLU A 309 6.60 -3.47 -23.86
CA GLU A 309 6.43 -2.09 -24.34
C GLU A 309 5.55 -2.03 -25.56
N VAL A 310 5.83 -2.91 -26.53
CA VAL A 310 5.03 -2.99 -27.76
C VAL A 310 3.61 -3.42 -27.41
N LEU A 311 3.45 -4.38 -26.48
CA LEU A 311 2.14 -4.81 -26.00
C LEU A 311 1.36 -3.67 -25.34
N LEU A 312 1.99 -2.90 -24.46
CA LEU A 312 1.35 -1.76 -23.78
C LEU A 312 0.88 -0.71 -24.78
N ILE A 313 1.73 -0.33 -25.73
CA ILE A 313 1.37 0.64 -26.79
C ILE A 313 0.18 0.11 -27.60
N GLN A 314 0.19 -1.17 -27.97
CA GLN A 314 -0.93 -1.75 -28.72
C GLN A 314 -2.22 -1.80 -27.90
N LEU A 315 -2.15 -2.13 -26.61
CA LEU A 315 -3.31 -2.14 -25.72
C LEU A 315 -3.87 -0.72 -25.53
N ASP A 316 -3.01 0.27 -25.30
CA ASP A 316 -3.40 1.67 -25.17
C ASP A 316 -4.07 2.22 -26.44
N LEU A 317 -3.51 1.94 -27.62
CA LEU A 317 -4.12 2.29 -28.92
C LEU A 317 -5.48 1.61 -29.14
N ASN A 318 -5.73 0.48 -28.50
CA ASN A 318 -7.01 -0.22 -28.51
C ASN A 318 -7.92 0.14 -27.32
N GLY A 319 -7.61 1.19 -26.58
CA GLY A 319 -8.46 1.70 -25.48
C GLY A 319 -8.32 0.93 -24.16
N LEU A 320 -7.21 0.23 -23.93
CA LEU A 320 -6.94 -0.55 -22.72
C LEU A 320 -5.74 0.03 -21.96
N GLY A 321 -5.98 0.63 -20.80
CA GLY A 321 -4.94 1.16 -19.92
C GLY A 321 -4.47 0.12 -18.92
N VAL A 322 -3.23 -0.36 -19.11
CA VAL A 322 -2.56 -1.37 -18.26
C VAL A 322 -1.15 -0.93 -17.94
N SER A 323 -0.45 -1.62 -17.02
CA SER A 323 0.95 -1.31 -16.73
C SER A 323 1.89 -2.51 -16.89
N ARG A 324 3.19 -2.27 -16.84
CA ARG A 324 4.25 -3.27 -17.07
C ARG A 324 4.95 -3.72 -15.78
N GLY A 325 4.73 -3.05 -14.69
CA GLY A 325 5.41 -3.22 -13.40
C GLY A 325 5.05 -2.06 -12.51
N SER A 326 5.81 -1.77 -11.47
CA SER A 326 5.49 -0.61 -10.66
C SER A 326 5.46 0.66 -11.52
N ALA A 327 4.34 1.37 -11.51
CA ALA A 327 4.15 2.63 -12.25
C ALA A 327 5.11 3.75 -11.82
N CYS A 328 5.89 3.53 -10.76
CA CYS A 328 6.84 4.49 -10.19
C CYS A 328 8.18 4.55 -10.93
N ALA A 329 8.47 3.66 -11.86
CA ALA A 329 9.70 3.68 -12.66
C ALA A 329 9.60 4.70 -13.82
N SER A 330 9.43 5.99 -13.48
CA SER A 330 9.45 7.06 -14.47
C SER A 330 10.88 7.33 -14.93
N GLY A 331 11.20 7.02 -16.18
CA GLY A 331 12.33 7.61 -16.90
C GLY A 331 13.46 6.66 -17.35
N ALA A 332 13.73 5.54 -16.75
CA ALA A 332 14.67 4.54 -17.27
C ALA A 332 14.04 3.15 -17.20
N GLN A 333 14.15 2.40 -18.30
CA GLN A 333 13.60 1.04 -18.40
C GLN A 333 14.40 0.06 -17.53
N LYS A 334 14.22 0.13 -16.21
CA LYS A 334 14.78 -0.90 -15.34
C LYS A 334 13.79 -2.07 -15.25
N PRO A 335 14.28 -3.31 -15.29
CA PRO A 335 13.46 -4.48 -14.98
C PRO A 335 12.80 -4.33 -13.59
N SER A 336 11.68 -5.01 -13.38
CA SER A 336 11.06 -5.07 -12.06
C SER A 336 11.99 -5.79 -11.07
N HIS A 337 12.34 -5.11 -9.99
CA HIS A 337 13.14 -5.70 -8.92
C HIS A 337 12.44 -6.92 -8.28
N VAL A 338 11.11 -6.93 -8.27
CA VAL A 338 10.31 -8.07 -7.78
C VAL A 338 10.52 -9.29 -8.66
N LEU A 339 10.41 -9.14 -9.98
CA LEU A 339 10.63 -10.24 -10.93
C LEU A 339 12.11 -10.71 -10.95
N GLU A 340 13.06 -9.79 -10.73
CA GLU A 340 14.47 -10.15 -10.53
C GLU A 340 14.66 -10.95 -9.24
N ALA A 341 14.05 -10.52 -8.14
CA ALA A 341 14.09 -11.20 -6.84
C ALA A 341 13.52 -12.62 -6.91
N MET A 342 12.52 -12.84 -7.76
CA MET A 342 11.90 -14.15 -8.04
C MET A 342 12.75 -15.03 -8.99
N ASN A 343 13.92 -14.57 -9.42
CA ASN A 343 14.77 -15.25 -10.40
C ASN A 343 14.07 -15.53 -11.74
N ILE A 344 13.12 -14.69 -12.13
CA ILE A 344 12.50 -14.77 -13.47
C ILE A 344 13.61 -14.62 -14.52
N ASN A 345 13.60 -15.52 -15.50
CA ASN A 345 14.61 -15.50 -16.56
C ASN A 345 14.71 -14.11 -17.22
N PRO A 346 15.89 -13.49 -17.28
CA PRO A 346 16.08 -12.13 -17.81
C PRO A 346 15.51 -11.92 -19.23
N LYS A 347 15.41 -12.98 -20.03
CA LYS A 347 14.80 -12.93 -21.37
C LYS A 347 13.30 -12.62 -21.31
N PHE A 348 12.64 -12.92 -20.19
CA PHE A 348 11.20 -12.79 -20.03
C PHE A 348 10.80 -11.64 -19.08
N ILE A 349 11.73 -11.03 -18.36
CA ILE A 349 11.43 -9.89 -17.47
C ILE A 349 10.72 -8.74 -18.22
N ASN A 350 11.04 -8.54 -19.49
CA ASN A 350 10.41 -7.54 -20.35
C ASN A 350 9.19 -8.06 -21.13
N SER A 351 8.56 -9.14 -20.70
CA SER A 351 7.38 -9.71 -21.33
C SER A 351 6.14 -9.77 -20.42
N HIS A 352 6.13 -8.96 -19.39
CA HIS A 352 5.06 -8.93 -18.38
C HIS A 352 4.08 -7.79 -18.60
N CYS A 353 2.80 -8.05 -18.34
CA CYS A 353 1.73 -7.06 -18.30
C CYS A 353 0.98 -7.20 -16.98
N LEU A 354 0.85 -6.09 -16.27
CA LEU A 354 0.08 -6.00 -15.04
C LEU A 354 -1.33 -5.52 -15.35
N LEU A 355 -2.29 -6.24 -14.85
CA LEU A 355 -3.71 -5.98 -15.01
C LEU A 355 -4.34 -5.93 -13.61
N TYR A 356 -5.14 -4.92 -13.38
CA TYR A 356 -5.80 -4.71 -12.11
C TYR A 356 -7.28 -4.43 -12.34
N THR A 357 -8.13 -5.12 -11.60
CA THR A 357 -9.55 -4.84 -11.56
C THR A 357 -9.91 -4.07 -10.29
N SER A 358 -10.87 -3.16 -10.40
CA SER A 358 -11.48 -2.52 -9.24
C SER A 358 -12.98 -2.64 -9.36
N PRO A 359 -13.70 -2.86 -8.26
CA PRO A 359 -15.17 -2.88 -8.27
C PRO A 359 -15.77 -1.49 -8.37
N SER A 360 -15.09 -0.54 -9.03
CA SER A 360 -15.57 0.83 -9.17
C SER A 360 -16.99 0.85 -9.74
N PRO A 361 -17.94 1.60 -9.14
CA PRO A 361 -19.29 1.74 -9.65
C PRO A 361 -19.37 2.29 -11.09
N ARG A 362 -18.30 2.94 -11.57
CA ARG A 362 -18.19 3.43 -12.94
C ARG A 362 -18.04 2.33 -13.98
N ASP A 363 -17.51 1.17 -13.57
CA ASP A 363 -17.32 0.03 -14.47
C ASP A 363 -18.60 -0.80 -14.65
N ARG A 364 -19.66 -0.55 -13.83
CA ARG A 364 -20.95 -1.23 -13.88
C ARG A 364 -21.99 -0.57 -14.82
N THR A 365 -21.69 0.57 -15.37
CA THR A 365 -22.62 1.32 -16.24
C THR A 365 -22.38 1.10 -17.73
N ARG A 366 -21.76 -0.02 -18.09
CA ARG A 366 -21.58 -0.46 -19.49
C ARG A 366 -22.12 -1.86 -19.74
#